data_67dc173d23d82c3f03fba5323de32336
#
_entry.id   67dc173d23d82c3f03fba5323de32336
#
_cell.length_a   1.000
_cell.length_b   1.000
_cell.length_c   1.000
_cell.angle_alpha   90.00
_cell.angle_beta   90.00
_cell.angle_gamma   90.00
#
_symmetry.space_group_name_H-M   'P 1'
#
loop_
_entity.id
_entity.type
_entity.pdbx_description
1 polymer ?
#
loop_
_entity_poly.entity_id
_entity_poly.type
_entity_poly.pdbx_seq_one_letter_code
_entity_poly.pdbx_strand_id
1 'polypeptide(L)'
;MKSTVDTIHMDPKGQAIDWTPPLEGQDATAAVEWLLQFATRNQTSDVHLHMDRGGCRVQFRLDGVLTNVGTLPVEAAKLVLGRVKYLAKLKTYVESLPQDGRITADEVGLDSDVRVSTYPTVTGEKLVLRLFYAEHQLTLNQLGFPAGVNEALEHQLGIRAGMILLTGPAGSGKTTTIYALIQWLLEKDSCHVITVEDPVERVIPGIMQTEINLERGLTFAKALKHLLRQDPQVLVIGEIRDEETAAIALRASMTGHLVIATLHAGSCRGVVERLNALSDDSNLVASQLRLILNQRLVRKLCADCSGKGCASCFGSGLRGRVPFLEMLHLNEANQGAIETKRLAKLEPNLSFEQSRENLLGQALTTEAEINRHLHL
;
A
#
# COMPACT_ATOMS: atom_id res chain seq x y z
N MET A 1 -25.04 -30.10 28.36
CA MET A 1 -23.66 -29.70 28.64
C MET A 1 -23.36 -28.47 27.78
N LYS A 2 -23.20 -27.33 28.39
CA LYS A 2 -22.99 -26.03 27.73
C LYS A 2 -21.57 -26.00 27.19
N SER A 3 -21.39 -25.92 25.88
CA SER A 3 -20.12 -25.51 25.27
C SER A 3 -20.19 -24.01 24.95
N THR A 4 -19.83 -23.21 25.92
CA THR A 4 -19.55 -21.80 25.77
C THR A 4 -18.15 -21.65 25.19
N VAL A 5 -18.07 -21.25 23.93
CA VAL A 5 -16.87 -20.59 23.40
C VAL A 5 -17.36 -19.29 22.74
N ASP A 6 -17.88 -18.40 23.57
CA ASP A 6 -18.08 -17.01 23.21
C ASP A 6 -16.81 -16.26 23.64
N THR A 7 -15.81 -16.22 22.76
CA THR A 7 -14.84 -15.14 22.84
C THR A 7 -15.45 -13.96 22.09
N ILE A 8 -16.50 -13.38 22.68
CA ILE A 8 -17.00 -12.08 22.26
C ILE A 8 -15.87 -11.11 22.54
N HIS A 9 -15.25 -10.57 21.50
CA HIS A 9 -14.37 -9.41 21.63
C HIS A 9 -15.23 -8.26 22.12
N MET A 10 -15.16 -7.99 23.41
CA MET A 10 -15.78 -6.83 24.01
C MET A 10 -14.89 -5.61 23.72
N ASP A 11 -15.51 -4.51 23.36
CA ASP A 11 -14.84 -3.22 23.42
C ASP A 11 -14.51 -2.90 24.90
N PRO A 12 -13.66 -1.93 25.21
CA PRO A 12 -13.35 -1.53 26.58
C PRO A 12 -14.55 -1.02 27.38
N LYS A 13 -15.71 -0.79 26.73
CA LYS A 13 -16.99 -0.44 27.36
C LYS A 13 -17.91 -1.66 27.57
N GLY A 14 -17.43 -2.87 27.25
CA GLY A 14 -18.22 -4.09 27.37
C GLY A 14 -19.29 -4.28 26.29
N GLN A 15 -19.24 -3.53 25.18
CA GLN A 15 -20.10 -3.75 24.02
C GLN A 15 -19.47 -4.82 23.13
N ALA A 16 -20.22 -5.86 22.82
CA ALA A 16 -19.82 -6.87 21.87
C ALA A 16 -19.61 -6.23 20.48
N ILE A 17 -18.47 -6.51 19.86
CA ILE A 17 -18.34 -6.32 18.41
C ILE A 17 -19.39 -7.25 17.81
N ASP A 18 -20.33 -6.72 17.05
CA ASP A 18 -21.42 -7.49 16.46
C ASP A 18 -20.86 -8.37 15.33
N TRP A 19 -20.12 -9.40 15.74
CA TRP A 19 -19.63 -10.49 14.89
C TRP A 19 -20.67 -11.61 14.95
N THR A 20 -21.76 -11.48 14.24
CA THR A 20 -22.82 -12.48 14.19
C THR A 20 -23.14 -12.80 12.73
N PRO A 21 -22.29 -13.62 12.06
CA PRO A 21 -22.63 -14.06 10.73
C PRO A 21 -23.96 -14.84 10.78
N PRO A 22 -24.84 -14.69 9.78
CA PRO A 22 -26.09 -15.42 9.70
C PRO A 22 -25.79 -16.91 9.43
N LEU A 23 -25.71 -17.70 10.50
CA LEU A 23 -25.46 -19.15 10.44
C LEU A 23 -26.75 -19.93 10.67
N GLU A 24 -27.89 -19.25 10.87
CA GLU A 24 -29.21 -19.90 10.99
C GLU A 24 -29.54 -20.63 9.69
N GLY A 25 -29.91 -21.91 9.82
CA GLY A 25 -30.27 -22.76 8.70
C GLY A 25 -29.11 -23.25 7.82
N GLN A 26 -27.83 -23.08 8.23
CA GLN A 26 -26.65 -23.50 7.47
C GLN A 26 -26.51 -22.83 6.07
N ASP A 27 -27.03 -21.63 5.91
CA ASP A 27 -26.91 -20.87 4.65
C ASP A 27 -25.48 -20.30 4.47
N ALA A 28 -24.62 -21.10 3.84
CA ALA A 28 -23.27 -20.69 3.52
C ALA A 28 -23.21 -19.48 2.56
N THR A 29 -24.24 -19.29 1.74
CA THR A 29 -24.30 -18.17 0.78
C THR A 29 -24.47 -16.85 1.55
N ALA A 30 -25.50 -16.77 2.38
CA ALA A 30 -25.74 -15.60 3.21
C ALA A 30 -24.54 -15.30 4.16
N ALA A 31 -23.91 -16.34 4.70
CA ALA A 31 -22.75 -16.15 5.58
C ALA A 31 -21.52 -15.59 4.85
N VAL A 32 -21.24 -16.03 3.62
CA VAL A 32 -20.12 -15.50 2.80
C VAL A 32 -20.41 -14.08 2.34
N GLU A 33 -21.62 -13.80 1.86
CA GLU A 33 -22.01 -12.43 1.47
C GLU A 33 -21.92 -11.47 2.64
N TRP A 34 -22.45 -11.85 3.80
CA TRP A 34 -22.34 -11.06 5.03
C TRP A 34 -20.88 -10.82 5.43
N LEU A 35 -20.04 -11.86 5.42
CA LEU A 35 -18.62 -11.77 5.74
C LEU A 35 -17.90 -10.76 4.85
N LEU A 36 -18.12 -10.85 3.55
CA LEU A 36 -17.50 -9.95 2.56
C LEU A 36 -18.01 -8.52 2.70
N GLN A 37 -19.32 -8.32 2.87
CA GLN A 37 -19.90 -7.00 3.10
C GLN A 37 -19.41 -6.39 4.43
N PHE A 38 -19.33 -7.19 5.49
CA PHE A 38 -18.82 -6.75 6.78
C PHE A 38 -17.33 -6.35 6.68
N ALA A 39 -16.51 -7.14 5.99
CA ALA A 39 -15.12 -6.82 5.69
C ALA A 39 -15.00 -5.52 4.88
N THR A 40 -15.85 -5.35 3.86
CA THR A 40 -15.86 -4.14 3.01
C THR A 40 -16.23 -2.89 3.80
N ARG A 41 -17.28 -2.92 4.60
CA ARG A 41 -17.69 -1.78 5.46
C ARG A 41 -16.59 -1.35 6.43
N ASN A 42 -15.73 -2.29 6.83
CA ASN A 42 -14.60 -2.03 7.71
C ASN A 42 -13.28 -1.76 6.99
N GLN A 43 -13.31 -1.60 5.67
CA GLN A 43 -12.13 -1.30 4.84
C GLN A 43 -10.99 -2.33 5.03
N THR A 44 -11.37 -3.61 5.13
CA THR A 44 -10.47 -4.73 5.35
C THR A 44 -9.73 -5.09 4.05
N SER A 45 -8.41 -5.01 4.01
CA SER A 45 -7.66 -5.40 2.81
C SER A 45 -7.63 -6.92 2.58
N ASP A 46 -7.51 -7.69 3.65
CA ASP A 46 -7.45 -9.16 3.55
C ASP A 46 -8.28 -9.80 4.68
N VAL A 47 -9.12 -10.77 4.33
CA VAL A 47 -9.80 -11.65 5.27
C VAL A 47 -9.05 -12.97 5.33
N HIS A 48 -8.66 -13.38 6.52
CA HIS A 48 -7.99 -14.64 6.77
C HIS A 48 -8.94 -15.59 7.50
N LEU A 49 -9.21 -16.73 6.90
CA LEU A 49 -9.95 -17.84 7.48
C LEU A 49 -8.97 -18.97 7.73
N HIS A 50 -8.74 -19.34 8.97
CA HIS A 50 -7.77 -20.36 9.32
C HIS A 50 -8.40 -21.42 10.21
N MET A 51 -8.54 -22.63 9.66
CA MET A 51 -9.05 -23.80 10.37
C MET A 51 -8.07 -24.25 11.45
N ASP A 52 -8.57 -24.43 12.66
CA ASP A 52 -7.85 -25.09 13.75
C ASP A 52 -8.75 -26.16 14.43
N ARG A 53 -8.25 -26.78 15.50
CA ARG A 53 -8.98 -27.86 16.20
C ARG A 53 -10.28 -27.38 16.86
N GLY A 54 -10.42 -26.11 17.15
CA GLY A 54 -11.57 -25.51 17.84
C GLY A 54 -12.57 -24.84 16.91
N GLY A 55 -12.24 -24.70 15.62
CA GLY A 55 -13.08 -23.99 14.65
C GLY A 55 -12.27 -23.29 13.57
N CYS A 56 -12.81 -22.23 13.02
CA CYS A 56 -12.10 -21.38 12.06
C CYS A 56 -11.90 -20.00 12.65
N ARG A 57 -10.65 -19.61 12.86
CA ARG A 57 -10.28 -18.27 13.25
C ARG A 57 -10.48 -17.32 12.08
N VAL A 58 -11.20 -16.23 12.33
CA VAL A 58 -11.44 -15.18 11.36
C VAL A 58 -10.64 -13.94 11.76
N GLN A 59 -9.78 -13.50 10.88
CA GLN A 59 -8.94 -12.34 11.11
C GLN A 59 -9.03 -11.39 9.92
N PHE A 60 -9.09 -10.10 10.21
CA PHE A 60 -9.10 -9.02 9.23
C PHE A 60 -7.77 -8.28 9.26
N ARG A 61 -7.26 -7.93 8.08
CA ARG A 61 -6.17 -6.97 7.98
C ARG A 61 -6.74 -5.57 7.92
N LEU A 62 -6.71 -4.89 9.05
CA LEU A 62 -7.19 -3.52 9.22
C LEU A 62 -5.99 -2.59 9.35
N ASP A 63 -5.91 -1.58 8.48
CA ASP A 63 -4.81 -0.61 8.49
C ASP A 63 -3.41 -1.26 8.50
N GLY A 64 -3.24 -2.38 7.77
CA GLY A 64 -2.00 -3.15 7.70
C GLY A 64 -1.78 -4.16 8.84
N VAL A 65 -2.60 -4.15 9.88
CA VAL A 65 -2.47 -5.05 11.05
C VAL A 65 -3.51 -6.15 11.03
N LEU A 66 -3.07 -7.38 11.24
CA LEU A 66 -3.95 -8.54 11.31
C LEU A 66 -4.65 -8.57 12.69
N THR A 67 -5.96 -8.36 12.69
CA THR A 67 -6.80 -8.25 13.88
C THR A 67 -7.74 -9.46 13.96
N ASN A 68 -7.84 -10.10 15.13
CA ASN A 68 -8.79 -11.18 15.34
C ASN A 68 -10.21 -10.59 15.46
N VAL A 69 -11.15 -11.10 14.67
CA VAL A 69 -12.52 -10.59 14.59
C VAL A 69 -13.49 -11.56 15.23
N GLY A 70 -13.25 -12.87 15.08
CA GLY A 70 -14.11 -13.89 15.65
C GLY A 70 -13.68 -15.31 15.30
N THR A 71 -14.54 -16.25 15.62
CA THR A 71 -14.33 -17.67 15.34
C THR A 71 -15.63 -18.27 14.81
N LEU A 72 -15.55 -19.06 13.76
CA LEU A 72 -16.67 -19.87 13.27
C LEU A 72 -16.60 -21.28 13.86
N PRO A 73 -17.72 -21.87 14.29
CA PRO A 73 -17.77 -23.30 14.62
C PRO A 73 -17.32 -24.16 13.44
N VAL A 74 -16.74 -25.32 13.71
CA VAL A 74 -16.14 -26.23 12.71
C VAL A 74 -17.10 -26.51 11.53
N GLU A 75 -18.34 -26.84 11.84
CA GLU A 75 -19.31 -27.21 10.78
C GLU A 75 -19.70 -25.99 9.91
N ALA A 76 -19.92 -24.84 10.53
CA ALA A 76 -20.18 -23.61 9.79
C ALA A 76 -18.97 -23.18 8.93
N ALA A 77 -17.78 -23.33 9.49
CA ALA A 77 -16.54 -23.03 8.79
C ALA A 77 -16.36 -23.86 7.53
N LYS A 78 -16.59 -25.17 7.58
CA LYS A 78 -16.52 -26.06 6.40
C LYS A 78 -17.46 -25.60 5.29
N LEU A 79 -18.68 -25.17 5.64
CA LEU A 79 -19.65 -24.66 4.68
C LEU A 79 -19.19 -23.34 4.06
N VAL A 80 -18.70 -22.41 4.88
CA VAL A 80 -18.19 -21.11 4.42
C VAL A 80 -16.96 -21.30 3.51
N LEU A 81 -15.98 -22.10 3.92
CA LEU A 81 -14.79 -22.37 3.12
C LEU A 81 -15.15 -23.05 1.80
N GLY A 82 -16.03 -24.05 1.84
CA GLY A 82 -16.53 -24.72 0.64
C GLY A 82 -17.24 -23.77 -0.34
N ARG A 83 -18.08 -22.86 0.19
CA ARG A 83 -18.76 -21.85 -0.62
C ARG A 83 -17.80 -20.84 -1.23
N VAL A 84 -16.82 -20.34 -0.46
CA VAL A 84 -15.76 -19.45 -0.96
C VAL A 84 -14.98 -20.12 -2.10
N LYS A 85 -14.55 -21.36 -1.91
CA LYS A 85 -13.86 -22.13 -2.96
C LYS A 85 -14.72 -22.32 -4.21
N TYR A 86 -16.00 -22.61 -4.05
CA TYR A 86 -16.93 -22.74 -5.16
C TYR A 86 -17.06 -21.44 -5.96
N LEU A 87 -17.29 -20.31 -5.29
CA LEU A 87 -17.38 -19.00 -5.93
C LEU A 87 -16.06 -18.62 -6.63
N ALA A 88 -14.91 -18.94 -6.02
CA ALA A 88 -13.59 -18.71 -6.59
C ALA A 88 -13.20 -19.70 -7.73
N LYS A 89 -14.10 -20.62 -8.12
CA LYS A 89 -13.88 -21.66 -9.13
C LYS A 89 -12.72 -22.60 -8.79
N LEU A 90 -12.48 -22.83 -7.49
CA LEU A 90 -11.48 -23.73 -6.96
C LEU A 90 -12.08 -25.15 -6.77
N LYS A 91 -11.21 -26.15 -6.69
CA LYS A 91 -11.62 -27.54 -6.39
C LYS A 91 -11.96 -27.65 -4.90
N THR A 92 -13.25 -27.75 -4.57
CA THR A 92 -13.75 -27.77 -3.18
C THR A 92 -13.30 -29.00 -2.40
N TYR A 93 -13.06 -30.13 -3.08
CA TYR A 93 -12.63 -31.41 -2.49
C TYR A 93 -11.12 -31.57 -2.34
N VAL A 94 -10.32 -30.57 -2.79
CA VAL A 94 -8.86 -30.60 -2.66
C VAL A 94 -8.46 -29.64 -1.54
N GLU A 95 -7.98 -30.19 -0.42
CA GLU A 95 -7.51 -29.43 0.75
C GLU A 95 -5.99 -29.55 0.94
N SER A 96 -5.34 -30.44 0.20
CA SER A 96 -3.93 -30.79 0.37
C SER A 96 -2.97 -29.99 -0.53
N LEU A 97 -3.48 -29.18 -1.44
CA LEU A 97 -2.68 -28.39 -2.39
C LEU A 97 -3.11 -26.93 -2.36
N PRO A 98 -2.16 -26.00 -2.51
CA PRO A 98 -2.46 -24.60 -2.73
C PRO A 98 -3.30 -24.39 -3.99
N GLN A 99 -4.23 -23.46 -3.94
CA GLN A 99 -5.06 -23.05 -5.07
C GLN A 99 -5.26 -21.55 -5.05
N ASP A 100 -5.28 -20.92 -6.21
CA ASP A 100 -5.57 -19.51 -6.40
C ASP A 100 -6.77 -19.35 -7.34
N GLY A 101 -7.65 -18.41 -7.00
CA GLY A 101 -8.86 -18.14 -7.76
C GLY A 101 -9.38 -16.73 -7.54
N ARG A 102 -10.54 -16.45 -8.15
CA ARG A 102 -11.16 -15.15 -8.12
C ARG A 102 -12.68 -15.28 -8.03
N ILE A 103 -13.28 -14.50 -7.15
CA ILE A 103 -14.73 -14.30 -7.08
C ILE A 103 -15.04 -13.01 -7.82
N THR A 104 -15.98 -13.04 -8.77
CA THR A 104 -16.39 -11.82 -9.48
C THR A 104 -17.25 -10.93 -8.59
N ALA A 105 -17.14 -9.63 -8.76
CA ALA A 105 -17.85 -8.63 -7.97
C ALA A 105 -19.37 -8.87 -7.94
N ASP A 106 -19.94 -9.14 -9.11
CA ASP A 106 -21.39 -9.36 -9.29
C ASP A 106 -21.92 -10.59 -8.51
N GLU A 107 -21.10 -11.64 -8.34
CA GLU A 107 -21.50 -12.86 -7.63
C GLU A 107 -21.73 -12.66 -6.12
N VAL A 108 -21.16 -11.60 -5.55
CA VAL A 108 -21.19 -11.31 -4.11
C VAL A 108 -21.65 -9.88 -3.77
N GLY A 109 -22.12 -9.14 -4.77
CA GLY A 109 -22.68 -7.78 -4.60
C GLY A 109 -21.63 -6.77 -4.09
N LEU A 110 -20.39 -6.85 -4.59
CA LEU A 110 -19.31 -5.91 -4.31
C LEU A 110 -18.98 -5.06 -5.53
N ASP A 111 -18.24 -3.97 -5.32
CA ASP A 111 -17.79 -3.08 -6.40
C ASP A 111 -16.54 -3.59 -7.13
N SER A 112 -15.86 -4.57 -6.55
CA SER A 112 -14.61 -5.13 -7.09
C SER A 112 -14.48 -6.60 -6.79
N ASP A 113 -13.75 -7.30 -7.64
CA ASP A 113 -13.51 -8.74 -7.47
C ASP A 113 -12.67 -9.05 -6.23
N VAL A 114 -12.78 -10.29 -5.76
CA VAL A 114 -12.04 -10.79 -4.60
C VAL A 114 -11.05 -11.86 -5.07
N ARG A 115 -9.75 -11.68 -4.82
CA ARG A 115 -8.78 -12.76 -5.01
C ARG A 115 -8.82 -13.71 -3.82
N VAL A 116 -8.81 -14.99 -4.12
CA VAL A 116 -8.85 -16.06 -3.11
C VAL A 116 -7.62 -16.94 -3.28
N SER A 117 -6.88 -17.12 -2.19
CA SER A 117 -5.77 -18.09 -2.14
C SER A 117 -5.99 -19.05 -0.99
N THR A 118 -5.79 -20.35 -1.26
CA THR A 118 -5.88 -21.40 -0.25
C THR A 118 -4.53 -22.04 -0.02
N TYR A 119 -4.28 -22.45 1.22
CA TYR A 119 -3.04 -23.12 1.58
C TYR A 119 -3.28 -24.21 2.64
N PRO A 120 -2.77 -25.44 2.44
CA PRO A 120 -2.84 -26.50 3.45
C PRO A 120 -1.96 -26.18 4.65
N THR A 121 -2.47 -26.38 5.86
CA THR A 121 -1.71 -26.27 7.10
C THR A 121 -1.84 -27.54 7.92
N VAL A 122 -1.01 -27.70 8.95
CA VAL A 122 -1.03 -28.87 9.85
C VAL A 122 -2.36 -29.00 10.60
N THR A 123 -3.05 -27.88 10.83
CA THR A 123 -4.31 -27.84 11.60
C THR A 123 -5.56 -27.84 10.71
N GLY A 124 -5.42 -27.65 9.43
CA GLY A 124 -6.50 -27.56 8.45
C GLY A 124 -6.16 -26.57 7.34
N GLU A 125 -7.13 -26.27 6.48
CA GLU A 125 -6.94 -25.35 5.37
C GLU A 125 -7.00 -23.90 5.84
N LYS A 126 -6.19 -23.04 5.25
CA LYS A 126 -6.23 -21.59 5.41
C LYS A 126 -6.63 -20.95 4.09
N LEU A 127 -7.59 -20.03 4.14
CA LEU A 127 -7.98 -19.18 3.03
C LEU A 127 -7.62 -17.73 3.33
N VAL A 128 -7.19 -17.02 2.28
CA VAL A 128 -7.01 -15.57 2.30
C VAL A 128 -7.83 -14.98 1.17
N LEU A 129 -8.73 -14.07 1.52
CA LEU A 129 -9.54 -13.32 0.56
C LEU A 129 -9.01 -11.89 0.55
N ARG A 130 -8.42 -11.47 -0.57
CA ARG A 130 -7.98 -10.09 -0.78
C ARG A 130 -9.07 -9.30 -1.46
N LEU A 131 -9.54 -8.26 -0.76
CA LEU A 131 -10.54 -7.34 -1.25
C LEU A 131 -9.84 -6.17 -1.95
N PHE A 132 -10.31 -5.84 -3.14
CA PHE A 132 -9.90 -4.64 -3.84
C PHE A 132 -11.01 -3.60 -3.66
N TYR A 133 -10.64 -2.46 -3.18
CA TYR A 133 -11.56 -1.33 -3.13
C TYR A 133 -11.38 -0.53 -4.41
N ALA A 134 -12.48 -0.04 -5.00
CA ALA A 134 -12.39 1.10 -5.88
C ALA A 134 -11.81 2.23 -5.02
N GLU A 135 -10.49 2.36 -5.00
CA GLU A 135 -9.82 3.41 -4.25
C GLU A 135 -10.41 4.74 -4.72
N HIS A 136 -11.05 5.46 -3.80
CA HIS A 136 -11.33 6.85 -4.03
C HIS A 136 -9.99 7.51 -4.35
N GLN A 137 -9.90 8.05 -5.55
CA GLN A 137 -8.69 8.69 -6.04
C GLN A 137 -8.40 9.87 -5.11
N LEU A 138 -7.44 9.66 -4.20
CA LEU A 138 -7.02 10.71 -3.30
C LEU A 138 -6.27 11.77 -4.11
N THR A 139 -6.69 13.01 -3.99
CA THR A 139 -5.92 14.13 -4.49
C THR A 139 -4.69 14.36 -3.59
N LEU A 140 -3.70 15.09 -4.08
CA LEU A 140 -2.50 15.42 -3.31
C LEU A 140 -2.82 16.02 -1.94
N ASN A 141 -3.83 16.90 -1.87
CA ASN A 141 -4.28 17.52 -0.62
C ASN A 141 -4.99 16.54 0.34
N GLN A 142 -5.53 15.45 -0.16
CA GLN A 142 -6.21 14.44 0.64
C GLN A 142 -5.25 13.37 1.20
N LEU A 143 -3.99 13.33 0.77
CA LEU A 143 -2.99 12.39 1.29
C LEU A 143 -2.68 12.62 2.77
N GLY A 144 -2.99 13.80 3.31
CA GLY A 144 -2.74 14.13 4.71
C GLY A 144 -1.26 14.36 5.01
N PHE A 145 -0.50 14.85 4.06
CA PHE A 145 0.90 15.21 4.26
C PHE A 145 1.05 16.43 5.19
N PRO A 146 2.14 16.50 5.94
CA PRO A 146 2.47 17.71 6.72
C PRO A 146 2.60 18.95 5.83
N ALA A 147 2.40 20.14 6.44
CA ALA A 147 2.59 21.39 5.75
C ALA A 147 4.00 21.48 5.12
N GLY A 148 4.09 22.07 3.94
CA GLY A 148 5.35 22.22 3.17
C GLY A 148 5.67 21.02 2.27
N VAL A 149 5.12 19.82 2.51
CA VAL A 149 5.37 18.66 1.65
C VAL A 149 4.60 18.79 0.34
N ASN A 150 3.31 19.16 0.39
CA ASN A 150 2.50 19.36 -0.80
C ASN A 150 3.08 20.49 -1.66
N GLU A 151 3.44 21.61 -1.07
CA GLU A 151 4.04 22.76 -1.77
C GLU A 151 5.35 22.38 -2.47
N ALA A 152 6.19 21.58 -1.81
CA ALA A 152 7.44 21.10 -2.39
C ALA A 152 7.19 20.16 -3.58
N LEU A 153 6.21 19.26 -3.46
CA LEU A 153 5.80 18.35 -4.54
C LEU A 153 5.18 19.14 -5.70
N GLU A 154 4.23 20.02 -5.45
CA GLU A 154 3.58 20.86 -6.47
C GLU A 154 4.60 21.74 -7.20
N HIS A 155 5.55 22.31 -6.50
CA HIS A 155 6.62 23.08 -7.10
C HIS A 155 7.47 22.25 -8.06
N GLN A 156 7.88 21.03 -7.64
CA GLN A 156 8.68 20.14 -8.49
C GLN A 156 7.88 19.61 -9.69
N LEU A 157 6.61 19.29 -9.50
CA LEU A 157 5.71 18.90 -10.60
C LEU A 157 5.53 20.04 -11.63
N GLY A 158 5.48 21.29 -11.16
CA GLY A 158 5.37 22.48 -12.01
C GLY A 158 6.61 22.76 -12.88
N ILE A 159 7.82 22.41 -12.38
CA ILE A 159 9.08 22.53 -13.15
C ILE A 159 9.13 21.53 -14.31
N ARG A 160 8.50 20.35 -14.17
CA ARG A 160 8.41 19.27 -15.18
C ARG A 160 9.75 18.78 -15.70
N ALA A 161 10.80 18.85 -14.90
CA ALA A 161 12.12 18.34 -15.24
C ALA A 161 12.84 17.81 -13.99
N GLY A 162 13.70 16.83 -14.18
CA GLY A 162 14.46 16.20 -13.10
C GLY A 162 13.75 14.96 -12.53
N MET A 163 14.19 14.51 -11.38
CA MET A 163 13.75 13.24 -10.80
C MET A 163 13.17 13.41 -9.40
N ILE A 164 11.99 12.86 -9.18
CA ILE A 164 11.33 12.70 -7.87
C ILE A 164 11.38 11.21 -7.52
N LEU A 165 11.92 10.87 -6.35
CA LEU A 165 11.99 9.50 -5.88
C LEU A 165 11.13 9.28 -4.62
N LEU A 166 10.30 8.26 -4.67
CA LEU A 166 9.55 7.78 -3.51
C LEU A 166 10.18 6.51 -2.98
N THR A 167 10.32 6.40 -1.67
CA THR A 167 10.84 5.21 -1.01
C THR A 167 10.01 4.84 0.21
N GLY A 168 10.23 3.65 0.73
CA GLY A 168 9.55 3.11 1.90
C GLY A 168 9.17 1.64 1.71
N PRO A 169 8.75 0.96 2.78
CA PRO A 169 8.36 -0.44 2.74
C PRO A 169 7.12 -0.71 1.86
N ALA A 170 6.82 -1.99 1.61
CA ALA A 170 5.57 -2.37 0.99
C ALA A 170 4.36 -1.87 1.82
N GLY A 171 3.33 -1.39 1.16
CA GLY A 171 2.14 -0.84 1.83
C GLY A 171 2.32 0.53 2.48
N SER A 172 3.42 1.25 2.21
CA SER A 172 3.65 2.60 2.73
C SER A 172 2.88 3.70 1.99
N GLY A 173 2.12 3.35 0.94
CA GLY A 173 1.29 4.28 0.19
C GLY A 173 1.98 4.94 -1.01
N LYS A 174 3.14 4.45 -1.46
CA LYS A 174 3.88 5.00 -2.62
C LYS A 174 3.02 5.08 -3.89
N THR A 175 2.34 3.99 -4.23
CA THR A 175 1.47 3.93 -5.42
C THR A 175 0.34 4.94 -5.33
N THR A 176 -0.30 5.06 -4.17
CA THR A 176 -1.35 6.07 -3.93
C THR A 176 -0.82 7.49 -4.10
N THR A 177 0.38 7.76 -3.58
CA THR A 177 1.06 9.06 -3.75
C THR A 177 1.36 9.31 -5.23
N ILE A 178 1.96 8.35 -5.95
CA ILE A 178 2.25 8.49 -7.39
C ILE A 178 0.97 8.80 -8.18
N TYR A 179 -0.10 8.09 -7.91
CA TYR A 179 -1.38 8.31 -8.61
C TYR A 179 -1.98 9.69 -8.30
N ALA A 180 -1.81 10.20 -7.07
CA ALA A 180 -2.20 11.56 -6.72
C ALA A 180 -1.35 12.61 -7.44
N LEU A 181 -0.04 12.37 -7.62
CA LEU A 181 0.85 13.24 -8.40
C LEU A 181 0.46 13.25 -9.89
N ILE A 182 0.15 12.08 -10.45
CA ILE A 182 -0.35 11.95 -11.83
C ILE A 182 -1.65 12.74 -12.00
N GLN A 183 -2.59 12.58 -11.08
CA GLN A 183 -3.86 13.30 -11.14
C GLN A 183 -3.65 14.80 -11.07
N TRP A 184 -2.80 15.29 -10.19
CA TRP A 184 -2.47 16.71 -10.10
C TRP A 184 -1.91 17.25 -11.43
N LEU A 185 -1.03 16.48 -12.08
CA LEU A 185 -0.49 16.83 -13.39
C LEU A 185 -1.58 16.94 -14.48
N LEU A 186 -2.50 15.97 -14.52
CA LEU A 186 -3.59 15.95 -15.50
C LEU A 186 -4.61 17.08 -15.29
N GLU A 187 -4.85 17.46 -14.03
CA GLU A 187 -5.77 18.56 -13.67
C GLU A 187 -5.20 19.94 -14.01
N LYS A 188 -3.88 20.11 -13.92
CA LYS A 188 -3.23 21.40 -14.15
C LYS A 188 -2.98 21.68 -15.62
N ASP A 189 -2.72 20.65 -16.40
CA ASP A 189 -2.39 20.82 -17.81
C ASP A 189 -2.42 19.48 -18.58
N SER A 190 -2.63 19.55 -19.88
CA SER A 190 -2.60 18.37 -20.75
C SER A 190 -1.16 17.90 -20.99
N CYS A 191 -0.60 17.15 -20.05
CA CYS A 191 0.73 16.57 -20.22
C CYS A 191 0.67 15.08 -20.59
N HIS A 192 1.59 14.63 -21.43
CA HIS A 192 1.70 13.24 -21.83
C HIS A 192 2.44 12.46 -20.74
N VAL A 193 1.68 11.76 -19.91
CA VAL A 193 2.19 10.90 -18.84
C VAL A 193 2.25 9.45 -19.32
N ILE A 194 3.41 8.82 -19.16
CA ILE A 194 3.60 7.39 -19.43
C ILE A 194 4.08 6.71 -18.16
N THR A 195 3.48 5.55 -17.84
CA THR A 195 3.91 4.74 -16.70
C THR A 195 4.42 3.37 -17.14
N VAL A 196 5.35 2.81 -16.36
CA VAL A 196 5.81 1.42 -16.43
C VAL A 196 5.70 0.81 -15.03
N GLU A 197 4.86 -0.21 -14.89
CA GLU A 197 4.45 -0.76 -13.59
C GLU A 197 4.55 -2.30 -13.55
N ASP A 198 4.67 -2.89 -12.36
CA ASP A 198 4.78 -4.34 -12.16
C ASP A 198 4.02 -4.78 -10.88
N PRO A 199 2.72 -5.07 -10.98
CA PRO A 199 1.79 -4.83 -12.09
C PRO A 199 1.16 -3.42 -12.08
N VAL A 200 0.29 -3.13 -13.08
CA VAL A 200 -0.60 -1.96 -13.04
C VAL A 200 -1.70 -2.23 -12.01
N GLU A 201 -1.70 -1.46 -10.93
CA GLU A 201 -2.69 -1.62 -9.85
C GLU A 201 -4.08 -1.12 -10.26
N ARG A 202 -4.13 -0.07 -11.08
CA ARG A 202 -5.38 0.53 -11.58
C ARG A 202 -5.16 1.25 -12.90
N VAL A 203 -6.13 1.13 -13.81
CA VAL A 203 -6.15 1.90 -15.05
C VAL A 203 -6.55 3.34 -14.76
N ILE A 204 -5.72 4.30 -15.20
CA ILE A 204 -5.96 5.74 -15.08
C ILE A 204 -6.33 6.28 -16.47
N PRO A 205 -7.55 6.83 -16.64
CA PRO A 205 -7.91 7.45 -17.91
C PRO A 205 -7.00 8.65 -18.26
N GLY A 206 -6.64 8.77 -19.51
CA GLY A 206 -5.86 9.91 -20.01
C GLY A 206 -4.34 9.75 -19.97
N ILE A 207 -3.82 8.63 -19.49
CA ILE A 207 -2.39 8.32 -19.52
C ILE A 207 -2.11 7.01 -20.27
N MET A 208 -0.85 6.80 -20.63
CA MET A 208 -0.37 5.55 -21.20
C MET A 208 0.28 4.70 -20.10
N GLN A 209 -0.27 3.53 -19.79
CA GLN A 209 0.27 2.61 -18.79
C GLN A 209 0.79 1.35 -19.45
N THR A 210 1.98 0.94 -19.06
CA THR A 210 2.61 -0.30 -19.54
C THR A 210 2.87 -1.22 -18.36
N GLU A 211 2.36 -2.45 -18.45
CA GLU A 211 2.65 -3.49 -17.47
C GLU A 211 3.85 -4.35 -17.90
N ILE A 212 4.76 -4.60 -16.98
CA ILE A 212 5.92 -5.46 -17.19
C ILE A 212 5.46 -6.92 -17.44
N ASN A 213 6.11 -7.58 -18.38
CA ASN A 213 5.85 -8.99 -18.66
C ASN A 213 7.17 -9.71 -18.93
N LEU A 214 7.76 -10.27 -17.88
CA LEU A 214 9.05 -10.95 -17.94
C LEU A 214 9.00 -12.20 -18.82
N GLU A 215 7.88 -12.91 -18.87
CA GLU A 215 7.70 -14.11 -19.70
C GLU A 215 7.83 -13.76 -21.20
N ARG A 216 7.36 -12.57 -21.58
CA ARG A 216 7.49 -12.03 -22.95
C ARG A 216 8.75 -11.21 -23.15
N GLY A 217 9.64 -11.15 -22.17
CA GLY A 217 10.89 -10.40 -22.21
C GLY A 217 10.71 -8.89 -22.20
N LEU A 218 9.59 -8.37 -21.66
CA LEU A 218 9.39 -6.94 -21.45
C LEU A 218 9.82 -6.59 -20.01
N THR A 219 11.05 -6.06 -19.89
CA THR A 219 11.62 -5.56 -18.64
C THR A 219 11.43 -4.05 -18.52
N PHE A 220 11.66 -3.47 -17.32
CA PHE A 220 11.65 -2.02 -17.11
C PHE A 220 12.59 -1.30 -18.09
N ALA A 221 13.84 -1.71 -18.17
CA ALA A 221 14.82 -1.09 -19.05
C ALA A 221 14.41 -1.15 -20.54
N LYS A 222 13.89 -2.31 -20.99
CA LYS A 222 13.44 -2.48 -22.37
C LYS A 222 12.22 -1.61 -22.66
N ALA A 223 11.22 -1.58 -21.77
CA ALA A 223 10.05 -0.72 -21.91
C ALA A 223 10.46 0.76 -22.02
N LEU A 224 11.27 1.24 -21.09
CA LEU A 224 11.72 2.64 -21.05
C LEU A 224 12.45 3.07 -22.32
N LYS A 225 13.33 2.23 -22.90
CA LYS A 225 14.01 2.52 -24.17
C LYS A 225 13.07 2.79 -25.33
N HIS A 226 11.91 2.12 -25.35
CA HIS A 226 10.91 2.33 -26.39
C HIS A 226 9.98 3.50 -26.07
N LEU A 227 9.61 3.65 -24.80
CA LEU A 227 8.66 4.68 -24.35
C LEU A 227 9.24 6.10 -24.48
N LEU A 228 10.54 6.28 -24.34
CA LEU A 228 11.20 7.57 -24.60
C LEU A 228 11.05 8.06 -26.05
N ARG A 229 10.60 7.21 -27.00
CA ARG A 229 10.26 7.59 -28.35
C ARG A 229 8.77 7.87 -28.58
N GLN A 230 7.98 7.81 -27.51
CA GLN A 230 6.53 8.08 -27.54
C GLN A 230 6.20 9.50 -27.06
N ASP A 231 7.18 10.41 -27.11
CA ASP A 231 7.04 11.83 -26.73
C ASP A 231 6.49 12.03 -25.29
N PRO A 232 7.04 11.34 -24.27
CA PRO A 232 6.60 11.54 -22.89
C PRO A 232 7.06 12.90 -22.38
N GLN A 233 6.24 13.59 -21.60
CA GLN A 233 6.64 14.74 -20.78
C GLN A 233 6.94 14.29 -19.35
N VAL A 234 6.17 13.32 -18.88
CA VAL A 234 6.31 12.72 -17.55
C VAL A 234 6.44 11.21 -17.67
N LEU A 235 7.48 10.67 -17.07
CA LEU A 235 7.77 9.25 -17.04
C LEU A 235 7.68 8.72 -15.62
N VAL A 236 6.75 7.80 -15.39
CA VAL A 236 6.60 7.14 -14.08
C VAL A 236 7.17 5.74 -14.16
N ILE A 237 8.09 5.43 -13.27
CA ILE A 237 8.77 4.13 -13.20
C ILE A 237 8.39 3.47 -11.89
N GLY A 238 7.65 2.37 -11.96
CA GLY A 238 7.18 1.65 -10.79
C GLY A 238 8.29 1.35 -9.80
N GLU A 239 9.45 0.87 -10.29
CA GLU A 239 10.62 0.64 -9.44
C GLU A 239 11.94 0.65 -10.23
N ILE A 240 12.98 1.24 -9.64
CA ILE A 240 14.36 1.16 -10.12
C ILE A 240 15.09 0.07 -9.33
N ARG A 241 15.36 -1.08 -9.99
CA ARG A 241 16.01 -2.26 -9.38
C ARG A 241 17.45 -2.47 -9.80
N ASP A 242 17.79 -2.04 -11.01
CA ASP A 242 19.05 -2.33 -11.67
C ASP A 242 19.70 -1.10 -12.30
N GLU A 243 20.99 -1.23 -12.65
CA GLU A 243 21.83 -0.17 -13.22
C GLU A 243 21.30 0.33 -14.58
N GLU A 244 20.78 -0.58 -15.42
CA GLU A 244 20.29 -0.22 -16.73
C GLU A 244 19.07 0.68 -16.63
N THR A 245 18.10 0.33 -15.75
CA THR A 245 16.91 1.13 -15.46
C THR A 245 17.28 2.48 -14.86
N ALA A 246 18.23 2.51 -13.89
CA ALA A 246 18.73 3.73 -13.28
C ALA A 246 19.38 4.68 -14.30
N ALA A 247 20.24 4.15 -15.16
CA ALA A 247 20.90 4.93 -16.20
C ALA A 247 19.91 5.54 -17.20
N ILE A 248 18.88 4.80 -17.61
CA ILE A 248 17.84 5.32 -18.52
C ILE A 248 17.03 6.40 -17.82
N ALA A 249 16.62 6.20 -16.57
CA ALA A 249 15.85 7.16 -15.79
C ALA A 249 16.59 8.49 -15.58
N LEU A 250 17.88 8.43 -15.22
CA LEU A 250 18.75 9.61 -15.08
C LEU A 250 18.96 10.34 -16.40
N ARG A 251 19.15 9.62 -17.51
CA ARG A 251 19.27 10.25 -18.84
C ARG A 251 17.97 10.89 -19.29
N ALA A 252 16.82 10.27 -19.02
CA ALA A 252 15.53 10.86 -19.31
C ALA A 252 15.35 12.19 -18.57
N SER A 253 15.66 12.23 -17.27
CA SER A 253 15.58 13.46 -16.49
C SER A 253 16.55 14.55 -16.99
N MET A 254 17.74 14.18 -17.47
CA MET A 254 18.71 15.11 -18.06
C MET A 254 18.21 15.70 -19.39
N THR A 255 17.42 14.96 -20.16
CA THR A 255 16.87 15.42 -21.44
C THR A 255 15.54 16.19 -21.31
N GLY A 256 15.21 16.63 -20.11
CA GLY A 256 14.07 17.52 -19.86
C GLY A 256 12.76 16.83 -19.47
N HIS A 257 12.77 15.51 -19.23
CA HIS A 257 11.60 14.81 -18.75
C HIS A 257 11.49 14.91 -17.23
N LEU A 258 10.27 14.99 -16.70
CA LEU A 258 10.01 14.72 -15.31
C LEU A 258 9.95 13.21 -15.08
N VAL A 259 10.84 12.68 -14.26
CA VAL A 259 10.87 11.27 -13.88
C VAL A 259 10.35 11.13 -12.45
N ILE A 260 9.31 10.35 -12.26
CA ILE A 260 8.80 9.95 -10.93
C ILE A 260 9.05 8.45 -10.79
N ALA A 261 9.78 8.03 -9.77
CA ALA A 261 10.10 6.62 -9.63
C ALA A 261 10.08 6.17 -8.16
N THR A 262 10.00 4.84 -7.94
CA THR A 262 10.26 4.30 -6.62
C THR A 262 11.62 3.59 -6.57
N LEU A 263 12.20 3.58 -5.37
CA LEU A 263 13.42 2.87 -5.08
C LEU A 263 13.39 2.40 -3.62
N HIS A 264 13.77 1.16 -3.35
CA HIS A 264 13.76 0.63 -2.00
C HIS A 264 14.98 1.05 -1.20
N ALA A 265 14.76 1.89 -0.18
CA ALA A 265 15.76 2.27 0.83
C ALA A 265 15.07 2.63 2.15
N GLY A 266 15.80 2.60 3.24
CA GLY A 266 15.28 2.87 4.59
C GLY A 266 15.22 4.38 4.94
N SER A 267 15.92 5.24 4.19
CA SER A 267 16.02 6.69 4.42
C SER A 267 16.23 7.44 3.11
N CYS A 268 16.00 8.77 3.11
CA CYS A 268 16.32 9.62 1.96
C CYS A 268 17.82 9.55 1.61
N ARG A 269 18.69 9.50 2.60
CA ARG A 269 20.13 9.28 2.41
C ARG A 269 20.39 7.92 1.75
N GLY A 270 19.77 6.86 2.22
CA GLY A 270 19.90 5.51 1.64
C GLY A 270 19.46 5.43 0.18
N VAL A 271 18.48 6.26 -0.23
CA VAL A 271 18.11 6.41 -1.66
C VAL A 271 19.27 6.95 -2.47
N VAL A 272 19.94 7.99 -1.99
CA VAL A 272 21.10 8.59 -2.67
C VAL A 272 22.27 7.59 -2.74
N GLU A 273 22.54 6.89 -1.64
CA GLU A 273 23.59 5.85 -1.58
C GLU A 273 23.32 4.75 -2.63
N ARG A 274 22.08 4.26 -2.70
CA ARG A 274 21.68 3.22 -3.64
C ARG A 274 21.70 3.71 -5.10
N LEU A 275 21.19 4.93 -5.36
CA LEU A 275 21.19 5.48 -6.71
C LEU A 275 22.63 5.72 -7.21
N ASN A 276 23.53 6.20 -6.35
CA ASN A 276 24.97 6.30 -6.66
C ASN A 276 25.60 4.95 -6.95
N ALA A 277 25.21 3.91 -6.22
CA ALA A 277 25.71 2.55 -6.48
C ALA A 277 25.20 1.97 -7.82
N LEU A 278 24.01 2.40 -8.28
CA LEU A 278 23.42 1.95 -9.54
C LEU A 278 23.89 2.78 -10.77
N SER A 279 24.42 3.99 -10.57
CA SER A 279 24.72 4.91 -11.69
C SER A 279 26.21 5.16 -11.93
N ASP A 280 27.08 4.89 -10.95
CA ASP A 280 28.52 5.22 -10.93
C ASP A 280 28.85 6.70 -11.17
N ASP A 281 27.85 7.59 -11.36
CA ASP A 281 28.00 9.02 -11.64
C ASP A 281 27.26 9.87 -10.62
N SER A 282 27.96 10.21 -9.54
CA SER A 282 27.41 11.04 -8.47
C SER A 282 27.06 12.47 -8.93
N ASN A 283 27.75 13.01 -9.94
CA ASN A 283 27.44 14.33 -10.47
C ASN A 283 26.12 14.34 -11.24
N LEU A 284 25.87 13.28 -12.03
CA LEU A 284 24.61 13.10 -12.70
C LEU A 284 23.47 12.94 -11.71
N VAL A 285 23.65 12.12 -10.66
CA VAL A 285 22.67 11.96 -9.58
C VAL A 285 22.39 13.31 -8.91
N ALA A 286 23.40 14.05 -8.51
CA ALA A 286 23.25 15.36 -7.85
C ALA A 286 22.51 16.37 -8.72
N SER A 287 22.82 16.40 -10.02
CA SER A 287 22.23 17.35 -10.97
C SER A 287 20.79 17.03 -11.35
N GLN A 288 20.40 15.75 -11.34
CA GLN A 288 19.06 15.35 -11.80
C GLN A 288 18.06 15.12 -10.67
N LEU A 289 18.51 14.65 -9.52
CA LEU A 289 17.65 14.42 -8.38
C LEU A 289 17.11 15.76 -7.83
N ARG A 290 15.82 15.84 -7.59
CA ARG A 290 15.15 17.06 -7.10
C ARG A 290 14.54 16.87 -5.73
N LEU A 291 13.82 15.77 -5.53
CA LEU A 291 13.11 15.49 -4.30
C LEU A 291 13.08 14.01 -4.01
N ILE A 292 13.30 13.65 -2.75
CA ILE A 292 13.09 12.30 -2.23
C ILE A 292 12.05 12.36 -1.13
N LEU A 293 11.07 11.48 -1.21
CA LEU A 293 10.06 11.27 -0.17
C LEU A 293 10.15 9.85 0.36
N ASN A 294 10.57 9.68 1.60
CA ASN A 294 10.53 8.40 2.29
C ASN A 294 9.25 8.34 3.10
N GLN A 295 8.41 7.38 2.78
CA GLN A 295 7.04 7.31 3.24
C GLN A 295 6.77 6.04 4.03
N ARG A 296 6.11 6.20 5.16
CA ARG A 296 5.50 5.15 5.97
C ARG A 296 4.08 5.55 6.30
N LEU A 297 3.25 4.58 6.67
CA LEU A 297 1.89 4.82 7.15
C LEU A 297 1.81 4.31 8.58
N VAL A 298 1.43 5.19 9.50
CA VAL A 298 1.13 4.85 10.89
C VAL A 298 -0.36 4.95 11.14
N ARG A 299 -0.90 4.13 12.04
CA ARG A 299 -2.33 4.15 12.33
C ARG A 299 -2.69 5.38 13.15
N LYS A 300 -3.85 5.95 12.84
CA LYS A 300 -4.43 7.08 13.57
C LYS A 300 -5.10 6.63 14.85
N LEU A 301 -5.12 7.50 15.85
CA LEU A 301 -6.06 7.36 16.97
C LEU A 301 -7.49 7.33 16.44
N CYS A 302 -8.26 6.38 16.93
CA CYS A 302 -9.67 6.26 16.55
C CYS A 302 -10.45 7.51 16.99
N ALA A 303 -11.12 8.16 16.04
CA ALA A 303 -11.89 9.38 16.30
C ALA A 303 -13.05 9.14 17.29
N ASP A 304 -13.67 7.94 17.22
CA ASP A 304 -14.85 7.62 18.05
C ASP A 304 -14.52 7.42 19.53
N CYS A 305 -13.30 6.97 19.85
CA CYS A 305 -12.90 6.64 21.22
C CYS A 305 -11.61 7.31 21.70
N SER A 306 -10.97 8.13 20.87
CA SER A 306 -9.73 8.84 21.20
C SER A 306 -8.66 7.92 21.80
N GLY A 307 -8.48 6.74 21.20
CA GLY A 307 -7.47 5.77 21.61
C GLY A 307 -7.87 4.80 22.73
N LYS A 308 -9.07 4.92 23.30
CA LYS A 308 -9.52 4.06 24.41
C LYS A 308 -9.96 2.66 23.99
N GLY A 309 -10.19 2.46 22.69
CA GLY A 309 -10.78 1.27 22.12
C GLY A 309 -12.32 1.32 22.12
N CYS A 310 -12.93 0.90 21.00
CA CYS A 310 -14.39 0.79 20.83
C CYS A 310 -14.69 -0.25 19.73
N ALA A 311 -15.98 -0.49 19.48
CA ALA A 311 -16.43 -1.41 18.43
C ALA A 311 -15.90 -0.99 17.04
N SER A 312 -15.93 0.31 16.71
CA SER A 312 -15.46 0.82 15.42
C SER A 312 -13.99 0.52 15.14
N CYS A 313 -13.13 0.48 16.15
CA CYS A 313 -11.70 0.17 15.99
C CYS A 313 -11.34 -1.25 16.46
N PHE A 314 -12.31 -2.11 16.65
CA PHE A 314 -12.12 -3.48 17.15
C PHE A 314 -11.29 -3.54 18.45
N GLY A 315 -11.55 -2.61 19.37
CA GLY A 315 -10.86 -2.52 20.65
C GLY A 315 -9.42 -1.98 20.59
N SER A 316 -8.86 -1.76 19.42
CA SER A 316 -7.45 -1.36 19.24
C SER A 316 -7.13 0.08 19.65
N GLY A 317 -8.14 0.95 19.71
CA GLY A 317 -7.95 2.39 19.88
C GLY A 317 -7.43 3.11 18.63
N LEU A 318 -7.14 2.39 17.54
CA LEU A 318 -6.54 2.91 16.32
C LEU A 318 -7.41 2.59 15.10
N ARG A 319 -7.65 3.57 14.21
CA ARG A 319 -8.39 3.40 12.95
C ARG A 319 -7.97 4.42 11.90
N GLY A 320 -7.77 3.94 10.68
CA GLY A 320 -7.24 4.73 9.58
C GLY A 320 -5.73 4.93 9.69
N ARG A 321 -5.14 5.53 8.67
CA ARG A 321 -3.70 5.72 8.60
C ARG A 321 -3.37 7.18 8.28
N VAL A 322 -2.17 7.61 8.70
CA VAL A 322 -1.60 8.91 8.39
C VAL A 322 -0.17 8.74 7.91
N PRO A 323 0.30 9.56 6.94
CA PRO A 323 1.68 9.52 6.49
C PRO A 323 2.66 9.91 7.61
N PHE A 324 3.73 9.14 7.70
CA PHE A 324 4.89 9.40 8.52
C PHE A 324 6.09 9.49 7.58
N LEU A 325 6.68 10.66 7.44
CA LEU A 325 7.51 11.05 6.30
C LEU A 325 8.89 11.54 6.71
N GLU A 326 9.86 11.26 5.84
CA GLU A 326 11.11 11.98 5.72
C GLU A 326 11.18 12.58 4.30
N MET A 327 11.54 13.85 4.16
CA MET A 327 11.65 14.50 2.86
C MET A 327 13.01 15.17 2.71
N LEU A 328 13.67 14.95 1.59
CA LEU A 328 14.90 15.61 1.20
C LEU A 328 14.67 16.34 -0.13
N HIS A 329 14.68 17.66 -0.09
CA HIS A 329 14.72 18.51 -1.27
C HIS A 329 16.18 18.81 -1.61
N LEU A 330 16.57 18.71 -2.89
CA LEU A 330 17.93 18.87 -3.34
C LEU A 330 18.23 20.36 -3.60
N ASN A 331 18.64 21.08 -2.55
CA ASN A 331 19.24 22.39 -2.67
C ASN A 331 20.74 22.29 -3.00
N GLU A 332 21.41 23.43 -3.24
CA GLU A 332 22.83 23.47 -3.58
C GLU A 332 23.73 22.77 -2.53
N ALA A 333 23.43 22.89 -1.24
CA ALA A 333 24.19 22.23 -0.19
C ALA A 333 24.08 20.72 -0.25
N ASN A 334 22.86 20.19 -0.44
CA ASN A 334 22.61 18.77 -0.58
C ASN A 334 23.20 18.21 -1.89
N GLN A 335 23.13 18.97 -2.99
CA GLN A 335 23.77 18.60 -4.26
C GLN A 335 25.29 18.50 -4.09
N GLY A 336 25.94 19.50 -3.50
CA GLY A 336 27.37 19.51 -3.22
C GLY A 336 27.80 18.37 -2.27
N ALA A 337 26.93 17.95 -1.34
CA ALA A 337 27.19 16.80 -0.49
C ALA A 337 27.20 15.47 -1.29
N ILE A 338 26.32 15.34 -2.30
CA ILE A 338 26.27 14.18 -3.20
C ILE A 338 27.50 14.15 -4.10
N GLU A 339 27.82 15.26 -4.78
CA GLU A 339 28.97 15.40 -5.67
C GLU A 339 30.29 15.05 -4.98
N THR A 340 30.45 15.54 -3.75
CA THR A 340 31.65 15.29 -2.93
C THR A 340 31.60 13.97 -2.15
N LYS A 341 30.57 13.13 -2.36
CA LYS A 341 30.32 11.87 -1.65
C LYS A 341 30.30 12.00 -0.12
N ARG A 342 29.96 13.18 0.39
CA ARG A 342 29.84 13.46 1.84
C ARG A 342 28.39 13.28 2.30
N LEU A 343 27.81 12.13 2.03
CA LEU A 343 26.37 11.84 2.23
C LEU A 343 25.92 11.95 3.71
N ALA A 344 26.85 11.92 4.66
CA ALA A 344 26.58 12.21 6.07
C ALA A 344 26.14 13.66 6.33
N LYS A 345 26.37 14.57 5.37
CA LYS A 345 25.98 15.98 5.44
C LYS A 345 24.64 16.29 4.78
N LEU A 346 23.95 15.28 4.26
CA LEU A 346 22.61 15.47 3.74
C LEU A 346 21.65 15.81 4.87
N GLU A 347 20.98 16.94 4.72
CA GLU A 347 20.04 17.46 5.71
C GLU A 347 18.62 17.39 5.13
N PRO A 348 17.75 16.51 5.65
CA PRO A 348 16.36 16.46 5.22
C PRO A 348 15.61 17.74 5.61
N ASN A 349 14.72 18.22 4.75
CA ASN A 349 13.84 19.35 5.03
C ASN A 349 12.73 18.98 6.02
N LEU A 350 12.38 17.69 6.06
CA LEU A 350 11.53 17.08 7.06
C LEU A 350 12.17 15.75 7.48
N SER A 351 12.64 15.66 8.70
CA SER A 351 13.16 14.41 9.26
C SER A 351 12.03 13.56 9.85
N PHE A 352 12.28 12.26 10.04
CA PHE A 352 11.35 11.40 10.76
C PHE A 352 11.12 11.88 12.20
N GLU A 353 12.11 12.48 12.85
CA GLU A 353 11.93 13.05 14.21
C GLU A 353 10.97 14.23 14.22
N GLN A 354 11.12 15.17 13.31
CA GLN A 354 10.18 16.28 13.13
C GLN A 354 8.77 15.80 12.76
N SER A 355 8.67 14.80 11.87
CA SER A 355 7.41 14.19 11.52
C SER A 355 6.73 13.51 12.71
N ARG A 356 7.52 12.84 13.58
CA ARG A 356 7.07 12.25 14.85
C ARG A 356 6.52 13.31 15.79
N GLU A 357 7.28 14.39 16.04
CA GLU A 357 6.86 15.49 16.89
C GLU A 357 5.55 16.12 16.41
N ASN A 358 5.41 16.32 15.10
CA ASN A 358 4.20 16.85 14.48
C ASN A 358 2.98 15.93 14.70
N LEU A 359 3.13 14.63 14.46
CA LEU A 359 2.04 13.65 14.60
C LEU A 359 1.61 13.49 16.07
N LEU A 360 2.55 13.46 17.01
CA LEU A 360 2.27 13.37 18.44
C LEU A 360 1.70 14.70 18.99
N GLY A 361 2.23 15.83 18.57
CA GLY A 361 1.72 17.16 18.96
C GLY A 361 0.29 17.42 18.53
N GLN A 362 -0.12 16.86 17.38
CA GLN A 362 -1.50 16.90 16.89
C GLN A 362 -2.39 15.76 17.43
N ALA A 363 -1.87 14.92 18.31
CA ALA A 363 -2.57 13.73 18.84
C ALA A 363 -3.17 12.83 17.73
N LEU A 364 -2.48 12.68 16.60
CA LEU A 364 -2.94 11.87 15.48
C LEU A 364 -2.64 10.37 15.67
N THR A 365 -1.60 10.03 16.43
CA THR A 365 -1.15 8.65 16.65
C THR A 365 -0.50 8.53 18.03
N THR A 366 0.08 7.36 18.32
CA THR A 366 0.80 7.10 19.58
C THR A 366 2.29 6.87 19.33
N GLU A 367 3.11 7.15 20.35
CA GLU A 367 4.54 6.82 20.38
C GLU A 367 4.79 5.34 20.03
N ALA A 368 4.01 4.45 20.63
CA ALA A 368 4.13 3.01 20.40
C ALA A 368 3.89 2.63 18.93
N GLU A 369 2.96 3.31 18.25
CA GLU A 369 2.68 3.05 16.85
C GLU A 369 3.82 3.56 15.95
N ILE A 370 4.37 4.74 16.22
CA ILE A 370 5.52 5.28 15.48
C ILE A 370 6.73 4.35 15.62
N ASN A 371 7.03 3.91 16.85
CA ASN A 371 8.19 3.06 17.13
C ASN A 371 8.13 1.71 16.39
N ARG A 372 6.94 1.18 16.10
CA ARG A 372 6.76 -0.02 15.27
C ARG A 372 7.28 0.14 13.84
N HIS A 373 7.36 1.37 13.37
CA HIS A 373 7.76 1.70 11.99
C HIS A 373 9.17 2.30 11.88
N LEU A 374 9.81 2.68 12.99
CA LEU A 374 11.17 3.23 12.98
C LEU A 374 12.26 2.14 12.84
N HIS A 375 11.94 0.91 13.23
CA HIS A 375 12.89 -0.22 13.23
C HIS A 375 12.73 -1.18 12.01
N LEU A 376 12.03 -0.73 10.98
CA LEU A 376 11.83 -1.50 9.74
C LEU A 376 12.80 -1.05 8.63
#